data_6a4fb0ab2c762afd608d905f3db62092
#
_entry.id   6a4fb0ab2c762afd608d905f3db62092
#
_cell.length_a   1.000
_cell.length_b   1.000
_cell.length_c   1.000
_cell.angle_alpha   90.00
_cell.angle_beta   90.00
_cell.angle_gamma   90.00
#
_symmetry.space_group_name_H-M   'P 1'
#
loop_
_entity.id
_entity.type
_entity.pdbx_description
1 polymer ?
#
loop_
_entity_poly.entity_id
_entity_poly.type
_entity_poly.pdbx_seq_one_letter_code
_entity_poly.pdbx_strand_id
1 'polypeptide(L)'
;MKPVRYPKDPIERSNLKRKYVEVLGKLKKADGDNKLKYMQKVWKKIRKRLPSGTCFPSDIRKILRAEYPKLIRYYERYVNIQHLINDKDIAELYEIFSYGAFHDTIAGFFMDEQNGFDLRVCHYCGMAYINKYTIKSDQVGLDIINNASIAELKKILNISTISTLNKIDKNKPYTTVKQFNSLGVFRTSDKFHSVFPEKTDKNHFDLDHVLDKGHCPITAISLMNFVPSCSVCNEKLKKNKVLGRKSPIEELSPTSKSFDFDRQVKFMLNPKPGRLISNRPTSHVDDYELEMDINNPDYEIFVDMFHLRERYRFHKMEALFWLEMKCRYTNSRIQMMANSLRDTSFSFKRIKDDIFQSKLDKIER
;
A
#
# COMPACT_ATOMS: atom_id res chain seq x y z
N MET A 1 9.39 10.40 0.59
CA MET A 1 8.86 9.05 0.29
C MET A 1 9.35 8.05 1.33
N LYS A 2 8.67 6.91 1.47
CA LYS A 2 9.07 5.90 2.45
C LYS A 2 9.26 4.54 1.77
N PRO A 3 10.29 3.77 2.16
CA PRO A 3 10.40 2.38 1.71
C PRO A 3 9.25 1.54 2.28
N VAL A 4 8.79 0.56 1.51
CA VAL A 4 7.95 -0.52 2.04
C VAL A 4 8.89 -1.44 2.83
N ARG A 5 8.72 -1.49 4.14
CA ARG A 5 9.63 -2.22 5.03
C ARG A 5 9.31 -3.70 5.02
N TYR A 6 10.19 -4.46 4.40
CA TYR A 6 10.23 -5.92 4.52
C TYR A 6 11.29 -6.31 5.57
N PRO A 7 11.14 -7.46 6.22
CA PRO A 7 12.15 -7.95 7.17
C PRO A 7 13.56 -7.92 6.57
N LYS A 8 14.54 -7.43 7.36
CA LYS A 8 15.96 -7.41 6.95
C LYS A 8 16.58 -8.79 7.03
N ASP A 9 16.19 -9.57 8.04
CA ASP A 9 16.62 -10.94 8.22
C ASP A 9 16.15 -11.82 7.03
N PRO A 10 17.04 -12.58 6.39
CA PRO A 10 16.70 -13.37 5.23
C PRO A 10 15.67 -14.47 5.51
N ILE A 11 15.66 -15.05 6.73
CA ILE A 11 14.75 -16.12 7.12
C ILE A 11 13.36 -15.54 7.32
N GLU A 12 13.23 -14.45 8.09
CA GLU A 12 11.96 -13.76 8.30
C GLU A 12 11.38 -13.26 6.98
N ARG A 13 12.22 -12.68 6.11
CA ARG A 13 11.80 -12.23 4.79
C ARG A 13 11.32 -13.39 3.91
N SER A 14 11.97 -14.53 3.97
CA SER A 14 11.55 -15.75 3.26
C SER A 14 10.21 -16.28 3.82
N ASN A 15 10.05 -16.26 5.14
CA ASN A 15 8.81 -16.65 5.80
C ASN A 15 7.64 -15.75 5.43
N LEU A 16 7.83 -14.42 5.44
CA LEU A 16 6.82 -13.46 4.99
C LEU A 16 6.37 -13.74 3.55
N LYS A 17 7.31 -13.96 2.64
CA LYS A 17 7.01 -14.28 1.23
C LYS A 17 6.31 -15.63 1.07
N ARG A 18 6.62 -16.61 1.92
CA ARG A 18 5.91 -17.88 1.96
C ARG A 18 4.49 -17.70 2.46
N LYS A 19 4.30 -16.98 3.60
CA LYS A 19 2.99 -16.65 4.16
C LYS A 19 2.10 -15.93 3.11
N TYR A 20 2.67 -15.02 2.34
CA TYR A 20 1.95 -14.37 1.24
C TYR A 20 1.36 -15.35 0.24
N VAL A 21 2.19 -16.28 -0.25
CA VAL A 21 1.73 -17.29 -1.21
C VAL A 21 0.71 -18.27 -0.59
N GLU A 22 0.87 -18.61 0.68
CA GLU A 22 -0.07 -19.46 1.40
C GLU A 22 -1.45 -18.79 1.52
N VAL A 23 -1.48 -17.48 1.81
CA VAL A 23 -2.72 -16.70 1.89
C VAL A 23 -3.42 -16.66 0.53
N LEU A 24 -2.70 -16.39 -0.57
CA LEU A 24 -3.26 -16.47 -1.92
C LEU A 24 -3.75 -17.89 -2.26
N GLY A 25 -3.07 -18.92 -1.75
CA GLY A 25 -3.41 -20.32 -1.93
C GLY A 25 -4.69 -20.78 -1.20
N LYS A 26 -5.23 -20.00 -0.28
CA LYS A 26 -6.52 -20.28 0.38
C LYS A 26 -7.72 -19.91 -0.48
N LEU A 27 -7.52 -19.07 -1.50
CA LEU A 27 -8.61 -18.66 -2.38
C LEU A 27 -9.11 -19.81 -3.25
N LYS A 28 -10.42 -19.91 -3.32
CA LYS A 28 -11.12 -20.88 -4.18
C LYS A 28 -11.78 -20.16 -5.36
N LYS A 29 -11.92 -20.85 -6.46
CA LYS A 29 -12.78 -20.47 -7.57
C LYS A 29 -14.25 -20.73 -7.21
N ALA A 30 -15.16 -20.26 -8.06
CA ALA A 30 -16.59 -20.50 -7.89
C ALA A 30 -16.97 -21.99 -7.92
N ASP A 31 -16.19 -22.82 -8.62
CA ASP A 31 -16.31 -24.28 -8.70
C ASP A 31 -15.71 -25.04 -7.50
N GLY A 32 -15.13 -24.30 -6.53
CA GLY A 32 -14.49 -24.87 -5.33
C GLY A 32 -13.01 -25.22 -5.50
N ASP A 33 -12.48 -25.19 -6.72
CA ASP A 33 -11.07 -25.47 -6.99
C ASP A 33 -10.14 -24.42 -6.38
N ASN A 34 -8.95 -24.85 -5.98
CA ASN A 34 -7.92 -23.93 -5.49
C ASN A 34 -7.40 -23.04 -6.63
N LYS A 35 -7.58 -21.73 -6.46
CA LYS A 35 -7.24 -20.74 -7.48
C LYS A 35 -5.77 -20.74 -7.87
N LEU A 36 -4.86 -20.87 -6.91
CA LEU A 36 -3.41 -20.90 -7.18
C LEU A 36 -2.99 -22.19 -7.93
N LYS A 37 -3.63 -23.34 -7.64
CA LYS A 37 -3.40 -24.59 -8.40
C LYS A 37 -3.86 -24.43 -9.85
N TYR A 38 -5.03 -23.82 -10.06
CA TYR A 38 -5.53 -23.52 -11.41
C TYR A 38 -4.56 -22.61 -12.18
N MET A 39 -4.16 -21.49 -11.58
CA MET A 39 -3.17 -20.59 -12.15
C MET A 39 -1.89 -21.31 -12.55
N GLN A 40 -1.36 -22.18 -11.66
CA GLN A 40 -0.16 -22.94 -11.92
C GLN A 40 -0.33 -23.90 -13.12
N LYS A 41 -1.51 -24.50 -13.28
CA LYS A 41 -1.82 -25.39 -14.41
C LYS A 41 -1.83 -24.62 -15.74
N VAL A 42 -2.52 -23.48 -15.76
CA VAL A 42 -2.61 -22.61 -16.95
C VAL A 42 -1.23 -22.02 -17.27
N TRP A 43 -0.52 -21.48 -16.27
CA TRP A 43 0.83 -20.95 -16.43
C TRP A 43 1.80 -21.94 -17.08
N LYS A 44 1.80 -23.19 -16.62
CA LYS A 44 2.66 -24.24 -17.20
C LYS A 44 2.38 -24.46 -18.70
N LYS A 45 1.12 -24.35 -19.13
CA LYS A 45 0.75 -24.49 -20.54
C LYS A 45 1.23 -23.31 -21.38
N ILE A 46 0.93 -22.08 -20.93
CA ILE A 46 1.31 -20.86 -21.63
C ILE A 46 2.83 -20.75 -21.71
N ARG A 47 3.53 -20.96 -20.58
CA ARG A 47 5.00 -20.87 -20.54
C ARG A 47 5.71 -21.75 -21.59
N LYS A 48 5.16 -22.92 -21.92
CA LYS A 48 5.71 -23.81 -22.97
C LYS A 48 5.57 -23.23 -24.37
N ARG A 49 4.61 -22.32 -24.58
CA ARG A 49 4.33 -21.66 -25.87
C ARG A 49 5.02 -20.32 -26.00
N LEU A 50 5.58 -19.79 -24.90
CA LEU A 50 6.35 -18.55 -24.97
C LEU A 50 7.60 -18.75 -25.83
N PRO A 51 8.07 -17.67 -26.50
CA PRO A 51 9.28 -17.72 -27.33
C PRO A 51 10.48 -18.34 -26.61
N SER A 52 11.31 -19.09 -27.32
CA SER A 52 12.51 -19.72 -26.77
C SER A 52 13.43 -18.66 -26.16
N GLY A 53 14.11 -19.04 -25.06
CA GLY A 53 15.01 -18.09 -24.35
C GLY A 53 14.36 -17.17 -23.32
N THR A 54 13.02 -17.20 -23.15
CA THR A 54 12.32 -16.28 -22.23
C THR A 54 12.51 -16.57 -20.75
N CYS A 55 13.17 -17.62 -20.35
CA CYS A 55 13.63 -17.93 -18.96
C CYS A 55 12.67 -17.55 -17.80
N PHE A 56 11.36 -17.70 -17.99
CA PHE A 56 10.40 -17.58 -16.88
C PHE A 56 10.39 -18.85 -16.02
N PRO A 57 10.21 -18.73 -14.69
CA PRO A 57 10.15 -19.90 -13.83
C PRO A 57 8.93 -20.77 -14.14
N SER A 58 9.08 -22.09 -14.04
CA SER A 58 7.97 -23.03 -14.22
C SER A 58 6.97 -22.99 -13.07
N ASP A 59 7.43 -22.61 -11.87
CA ASP A 59 6.61 -22.45 -10.68
C ASP A 59 6.22 -20.98 -10.52
N ILE A 60 4.92 -20.69 -10.63
CA ILE A 60 4.33 -19.35 -10.50
C ILE A 60 4.65 -18.73 -9.15
N ARG A 61 4.79 -19.53 -8.09
CA ARG A 61 5.12 -19.05 -6.75
C ARG A 61 6.48 -18.34 -6.71
N LYS A 62 7.40 -18.67 -7.61
CA LYS A 62 8.68 -17.98 -7.75
C LYS A 62 8.52 -16.56 -8.29
N ILE A 63 7.47 -16.30 -9.10
CA ILE A 63 7.12 -14.96 -9.58
C ILE A 63 6.49 -14.16 -8.44
N LEU A 64 5.51 -14.74 -7.75
CA LEU A 64 4.78 -14.09 -6.66
C LEU A 64 5.70 -13.64 -5.51
N ARG A 65 6.82 -14.37 -5.29
CA ARG A 65 7.82 -14.12 -4.23
C ARG A 65 9.08 -13.44 -4.73
N ALA A 66 9.13 -13.04 -6.00
CA ALA A 66 10.34 -12.46 -6.57
C ALA A 66 10.70 -11.14 -5.86
N GLU A 67 12.01 -10.95 -5.58
CA GLU A 67 12.54 -9.66 -5.18
C GLU A 67 12.41 -8.66 -6.33
N TYR A 68 12.34 -7.38 -6.00
CA TYR A 68 12.09 -6.35 -7.01
C TYR A 68 13.05 -6.38 -8.19
N PRO A 69 14.38 -6.53 -8.04
CA PRO A 69 15.32 -6.64 -9.17
C PRO A 69 15.01 -7.79 -10.12
N LYS A 70 14.49 -8.89 -9.60
CA LYS A 70 14.09 -10.04 -10.40
C LYS A 70 12.73 -9.82 -11.05
N LEU A 71 11.85 -9.13 -10.35
CA LEU A 71 10.51 -8.83 -10.82
C LEU A 71 10.55 -7.92 -12.05
N ILE A 72 11.42 -6.90 -12.01
CA ILE A 72 11.60 -6.01 -13.15
C ILE A 72 12.15 -6.74 -14.38
N ARG A 73 13.08 -7.69 -14.20
CA ARG A 73 13.55 -8.53 -15.32
C ARG A 73 12.43 -9.38 -15.92
N TYR A 74 11.46 -9.85 -15.12
CA TYR A 74 10.29 -10.53 -15.65
C TYR A 74 9.39 -9.58 -16.42
N TYR A 75 9.20 -8.36 -15.90
CA TYR A 75 8.44 -7.32 -16.57
C TYR A 75 9.02 -6.97 -17.94
N GLU A 76 10.30 -6.63 -18.00
CA GLU A 76 11.00 -6.28 -19.23
C GLU A 76 10.97 -7.40 -20.26
N ARG A 77 11.23 -8.64 -19.82
CA ARG A 77 11.13 -9.81 -20.70
C ARG A 77 9.75 -9.96 -21.31
N TYR A 78 8.71 -9.82 -20.49
CA TYR A 78 7.35 -9.92 -21.00
C TYR A 78 7.04 -8.81 -22.00
N VAL A 79 7.34 -7.57 -21.69
CA VAL A 79 7.10 -6.42 -22.56
C VAL A 79 7.83 -6.58 -23.90
N ASN A 80 9.04 -7.12 -23.88
CA ASN A 80 9.83 -7.34 -25.09
C ASN A 80 9.28 -8.44 -26.01
N ILE A 81 8.56 -9.42 -25.44
CA ILE A 81 8.05 -10.56 -26.21
C ILE A 81 6.53 -10.54 -26.41
N GLN A 82 5.78 -9.63 -25.78
CA GLN A 82 4.32 -9.64 -25.78
C GLN A 82 3.73 -9.64 -27.20
N HIS A 83 4.39 -8.97 -28.15
CA HIS A 83 3.98 -8.93 -29.55
C HIS A 83 4.15 -10.29 -30.29
N LEU A 84 4.84 -11.26 -29.68
CA LEU A 84 5.03 -12.62 -30.19
C LEU A 84 4.09 -13.62 -29.53
N ILE A 85 3.31 -13.19 -28.53
CA ILE A 85 2.36 -14.04 -27.80
C ILE A 85 1.00 -13.91 -28.48
N ASN A 86 0.31 -15.02 -28.72
CA ASN A 86 -1.02 -14.97 -29.31
C ASN A 86 -2.07 -14.39 -28.33
N ASP A 87 -3.12 -13.79 -28.87
CA ASP A 87 -4.15 -13.06 -28.10
C ASP A 87 -4.83 -13.95 -27.05
N LYS A 88 -5.03 -15.23 -27.35
CA LYS A 88 -5.64 -16.17 -26.39
C LYS A 88 -4.76 -16.35 -25.16
N ASP A 89 -3.46 -16.56 -25.33
CA ASP A 89 -2.51 -16.71 -24.23
C ASP A 89 -2.38 -15.41 -23.44
N ILE A 90 -2.42 -14.25 -24.11
CA ILE A 90 -2.46 -12.94 -23.46
C ILE A 90 -3.72 -12.82 -22.58
N ALA A 91 -4.89 -13.14 -23.13
CA ALA A 91 -6.15 -13.09 -22.37
C ALA A 91 -6.13 -14.03 -21.15
N GLU A 92 -5.65 -15.29 -21.34
CA GLU A 92 -5.48 -16.24 -20.23
C GLU A 92 -4.49 -15.73 -19.16
N LEU A 93 -3.41 -15.01 -19.54
CA LEU A 93 -2.49 -14.40 -18.58
C LEU A 93 -3.17 -13.30 -17.77
N TYR A 94 -3.95 -12.42 -18.40
CA TYR A 94 -4.72 -11.40 -17.69
C TYR A 94 -5.77 -12.00 -16.74
N GLU A 95 -6.38 -13.11 -17.13
CA GLU A 95 -7.34 -13.84 -16.28
C GLU A 95 -6.66 -14.40 -15.04
N ILE A 96 -5.58 -15.19 -15.20
CA ILE A 96 -4.95 -15.90 -14.08
C ILE A 96 -4.19 -14.95 -13.13
N PHE A 97 -3.64 -13.84 -13.63
CA PHE A 97 -2.97 -12.82 -12.83
C PHE A 97 -3.87 -11.63 -12.51
N SER A 98 -5.19 -11.77 -12.63
CA SER A 98 -6.15 -10.71 -12.36
C SER A 98 -6.04 -10.19 -10.92
N TYR A 99 -5.56 -8.95 -10.75
CA TYR A 99 -5.46 -8.30 -9.46
C TYR A 99 -6.83 -8.21 -8.75
N GLY A 100 -7.88 -7.84 -9.48
CA GLY A 100 -9.22 -7.72 -8.91
C GLY A 100 -9.71 -9.01 -8.22
N ALA A 101 -9.27 -10.16 -8.74
CA ALA A 101 -9.62 -11.45 -8.17
C ALA A 101 -8.87 -11.80 -6.86
N PHE A 102 -7.85 -11.02 -6.48
CA PHE A 102 -7.02 -11.22 -5.29
C PHE A 102 -6.96 -9.99 -4.39
N HIS A 103 -7.57 -8.86 -4.81
CA HIS A 103 -7.47 -7.56 -4.18
C HIS A 103 -7.68 -7.61 -2.67
N ASP A 104 -8.83 -8.11 -2.20
CA ASP A 104 -9.17 -8.14 -0.77
C ASP A 104 -8.20 -9.01 0.05
N THR A 105 -7.76 -10.12 -0.54
CA THR A 105 -6.79 -11.01 0.09
C THR A 105 -5.43 -10.36 0.22
N ILE A 106 -4.99 -9.63 -0.80
CA ILE A 106 -3.72 -8.89 -0.79
C ILE A 106 -3.80 -7.72 0.18
N ALA A 107 -4.88 -6.93 0.14
CA ALA A 107 -5.11 -5.85 1.09
C ALA A 107 -5.13 -6.37 2.54
N GLY A 108 -5.83 -7.48 2.80
CA GLY A 108 -5.84 -8.17 4.09
C GLY A 108 -4.44 -8.60 4.55
N PHE A 109 -3.59 -9.06 3.63
CA PHE A 109 -2.20 -9.41 3.96
C PHE A 109 -1.38 -8.19 4.39
N PHE A 110 -1.57 -7.03 3.75
CA PHE A 110 -0.91 -5.78 4.15
C PHE A 110 -1.47 -5.23 5.47
N MET A 111 -2.76 -5.41 5.74
CA MET A 111 -3.41 -4.96 6.99
C MET A 111 -3.10 -5.84 8.20
N ASP A 112 -2.64 -7.07 8.00
CA ASP A 112 -2.27 -7.97 9.10
C ASP A 112 -1.03 -7.44 9.83
N GLU A 113 -1.20 -7.00 11.08
CA GLU A 113 -0.15 -6.42 11.92
C GLU A 113 1.04 -7.35 12.13
N GLN A 114 0.81 -8.68 12.10
CA GLN A 114 1.87 -9.67 12.22
C GLN A 114 2.84 -9.65 11.03
N ASN A 115 2.44 -9.04 9.90
CA ASN A 115 3.30 -8.89 8.73
C ASN A 115 4.17 -7.63 8.79
N GLY A 116 3.93 -6.73 9.75
CA GLY A 116 4.80 -5.60 10.09
C GLY A 116 4.86 -4.47 9.07
N PHE A 117 3.86 -4.33 8.20
CA PHE A 117 3.81 -3.21 7.24
C PHE A 117 3.43 -1.90 7.92
N ASP A 118 4.15 -0.83 7.59
CA ASP A 118 3.83 0.51 8.09
C ASP A 118 2.77 1.18 7.19
N LEU A 119 1.53 1.16 7.64
CA LEU A 119 0.39 1.75 6.95
C LEU A 119 -0.04 3.11 7.53
N ARG A 120 0.86 3.86 8.17
CA ARG A 120 0.50 5.15 8.77
C ARG A 120 0.40 6.29 7.78
N VAL A 121 1.25 6.31 6.78
CA VAL A 121 1.28 7.37 5.76
C VAL A 121 1.59 6.80 4.38
N CYS A 122 1.12 7.48 3.36
CA CYS A 122 1.38 7.16 1.95
C CYS A 122 2.89 7.02 1.68
N HIS A 123 3.30 5.90 1.11
CA HIS A 123 4.72 5.63 0.83
C HIS A 123 5.30 6.54 -0.25
N TYR A 124 4.47 7.11 -1.13
CA TYR A 124 4.94 8.04 -2.16
C TYR A 124 5.09 9.45 -1.64
N CYS A 125 4.05 10.06 -1.06
CA CYS A 125 4.16 11.45 -0.64
C CYS A 125 4.58 11.63 0.82
N GLY A 126 4.34 10.67 1.70
CA GLY A 126 4.60 10.81 3.13
C GLY A 126 3.67 11.78 3.87
N MET A 127 2.72 12.43 3.17
CA MET A 127 1.81 13.45 3.69
C MET A 127 0.47 12.90 4.11
N ALA A 128 -0.17 12.15 3.18
CA ALA A 128 -1.51 11.62 3.41
C ALA A 128 -1.47 10.44 4.38
N TYR A 129 -2.33 10.47 5.38
CA TYR A 129 -2.55 9.32 6.23
C TYR A 129 -3.21 8.20 5.44
N ILE A 130 -2.69 6.99 5.63
CA ILE A 130 -3.26 5.75 5.13
C ILE A 130 -3.33 4.78 6.31
N ASN A 131 -4.41 4.04 6.42
CA ASN A 131 -4.57 3.11 7.53
C ASN A 131 -5.57 2.00 7.20
N LYS A 132 -5.72 1.08 8.14
CA LYS A 132 -6.88 0.23 8.25
C LYS A 132 -7.82 0.80 9.32
N TYR A 133 -9.09 0.52 9.18
CA TYR A 133 -10.07 0.77 10.22
C TYR A 133 -11.05 -0.42 10.29
N THR A 134 -11.55 -0.64 11.49
CA THR A 134 -12.49 -1.75 11.73
C THR A 134 -13.90 -1.18 11.88
N ILE A 135 -14.84 -1.66 11.07
CA ILE A 135 -16.24 -1.32 11.22
C ILE A 135 -17.01 -2.48 11.87
N LYS A 136 -18.06 -2.14 12.60
CA LYS A 136 -18.94 -3.16 13.21
C LYS A 136 -19.68 -3.92 12.12
N SER A 137 -19.98 -5.17 12.36
CA SER A 137 -20.58 -6.08 11.39
C SER A 137 -21.93 -5.63 10.88
N ASP A 138 -22.75 -5.06 11.74
CA ASP A 138 -24.05 -4.54 11.33
C ASP A 138 -23.94 -3.56 10.18
N GLN A 139 -22.99 -2.62 10.30
CA GLN A 139 -22.71 -1.63 9.26
C GLN A 139 -22.23 -2.30 7.97
N VAL A 140 -21.26 -3.22 8.09
CA VAL A 140 -20.69 -3.92 6.90
C VAL A 140 -21.76 -4.74 6.21
N GLY A 141 -22.53 -5.52 6.96
CA GLY A 141 -23.60 -6.33 6.40
C GLY A 141 -24.64 -5.48 5.72
N LEU A 142 -25.04 -4.35 6.33
CA LEU A 142 -26.00 -3.41 5.76
C LEU A 142 -25.43 -2.70 4.52
N ASP A 143 -24.16 -2.32 4.51
CA ASP A 143 -23.51 -1.73 3.34
C ASP A 143 -23.48 -2.71 2.15
N ILE A 144 -23.15 -3.98 2.40
CA ILE A 144 -23.22 -5.01 1.37
C ILE A 144 -24.65 -5.16 0.84
N ILE A 145 -25.65 -5.25 1.73
CA ILE A 145 -27.04 -5.39 1.35
C ILE A 145 -27.52 -4.19 0.52
N ASN A 146 -27.14 -2.99 0.90
CA ASN A 146 -27.56 -1.77 0.21
C ASN A 146 -26.89 -1.61 -1.16
N ASN A 147 -25.64 -1.98 -1.31
CA ASN A 147 -24.85 -1.71 -2.51
C ASN A 147 -24.77 -2.90 -3.50
N ALA A 148 -24.87 -4.15 -3.02
CA ALA A 148 -24.81 -5.31 -3.89
C ALA A 148 -26.07 -5.44 -4.77
N SER A 149 -25.92 -5.92 -5.99
CA SER A 149 -27.05 -6.27 -6.86
C SER A 149 -27.86 -7.45 -6.30
N ILE A 150 -29.10 -7.62 -6.74
CA ILE A 150 -29.95 -8.77 -6.34
C ILE A 150 -29.26 -10.11 -6.70
N ALA A 151 -28.55 -10.16 -7.82
CA ALA A 151 -27.83 -11.37 -8.24
C ALA A 151 -26.66 -11.71 -7.30
N GLU A 152 -25.92 -10.70 -6.82
CA GLU A 152 -24.88 -10.85 -5.83
C GLU A 152 -25.45 -11.24 -4.46
N LEU A 153 -26.53 -10.59 -4.02
CA LEU A 153 -27.21 -10.93 -2.77
C LEU A 153 -27.72 -12.37 -2.78
N LYS A 154 -28.22 -12.86 -3.91
CA LYS A 154 -28.61 -14.28 -4.07
C LYS A 154 -27.47 -15.22 -3.72
N LYS A 155 -26.26 -14.91 -4.19
CA LYS A 155 -25.04 -15.71 -3.92
C LYS A 155 -24.60 -15.60 -2.46
N ILE A 156 -24.52 -14.36 -1.95
CA ILE A 156 -24.04 -14.08 -0.58
C ILE A 156 -24.96 -14.70 0.47
N LEU A 157 -26.27 -14.54 0.29
CA LEU A 157 -27.28 -15.00 1.24
C LEU A 157 -27.61 -16.49 1.05
N ASN A 158 -27.10 -17.11 -0.01
CA ASN A 158 -27.42 -18.49 -0.42
C ASN A 158 -28.93 -18.76 -0.48
N ILE A 159 -29.68 -17.81 -1.05
CA ILE A 159 -31.13 -17.87 -1.16
C ILE A 159 -31.48 -18.42 -2.53
N SER A 160 -32.15 -19.58 -2.56
CA SER A 160 -32.68 -20.18 -3.80
C SER A 160 -34.01 -19.59 -4.24
N THR A 161 -34.81 -19.07 -3.32
CA THR A 161 -36.22 -18.66 -3.53
C THR A 161 -36.30 -17.19 -3.96
N ILE A 162 -36.74 -16.93 -5.20
CA ILE A 162 -36.87 -15.58 -5.78
C ILE A 162 -37.85 -14.72 -4.96
N SER A 163 -38.89 -15.29 -4.40
CA SER A 163 -39.87 -14.57 -3.59
C SER A 163 -39.30 -13.88 -2.35
N THR A 164 -38.23 -14.45 -1.77
CA THR A 164 -37.52 -13.84 -0.61
C THR A 164 -36.65 -12.67 -1.05
N LEU A 165 -35.99 -12.75 -2.21
CA LEU A 165 -35.16 -11.69 -2.74
C LEU A 165 -35.99 -10.48 -3.21
N ASN A 166 -37.21 -10.70 -3.73
CA ASN A 166 -38.10 -9.64 -4.17
C ASN A 166 -38.64 -8.76 -3.01
N LYS A 167 -38.45 -9.21 -1.76
CA LYS A 167 -38.76 -8.39 -0.57
C LYS A 167 -37.70 -7.35 -0.26
N ILE A 168 -36.51 -7.47 -0.86
CA ILE A 168 -35.39 -6.52 -0.64
C ILE A 168 -35.62 -5.30 -1.53
N ASP A 169 -36.03 -4.19 -0.89
CA ASP A 169 -36.21 -2.91 -1.58
C ASP A 169 -34.84 -2.22 -1.77
N LYS A 170 -34.39 -2.13 -3.01
CA LYS A 170 -33.13 -1.48 -3.36
C LYS A 170 -33.18 0.05 -3.42
N ASN A 171 -34.40 0.61 -3.36
CA ASN A 171 -34.63 2.06 -3.38
C ASN A 171 -34.60 2.68 -1.98
N LYS A 172 -34.63 1.84 -0.93
CA LYS A 172 -34.58 2.29 0.47
C LYS A 172 -33.43 1.62 1.18
N PRO A 173 -32.39 2.39 1.58
CA PRO A 173 -31.27 1.81 2.30
C PRO A 173 -31.65 1.30 3.68
N TYR A 174 -31.22 0.12 4.03
CA TYR A 174 -31.38 -0.45 5.36
C TYR A 174 -30.36 0.18 6.31
N THR A 175 -30.83 0.74 7.41
CA THR A 175 -29.98 1.41 8.42
C THR A 175 -29.80 0.57 9.67
N THR A 176 -30.62 -0.46 9.87
CA THR A 176 -30.54 -1.39 11.01
C THR A 176 -30.74 -2.83 10.57
N VAL A 177 -30.05 -3.76 11.24
CA VAL A 177 -30.26 -5.21 11.04
C VAL A 177 -31.72 -5.61 11.32
N LYS A 178 -32.37 -4.96 12.28
CA LYS A 178 -33.77 -5.20 12.61
C LYS A 178 -34.73 -4.92 11.42
N GLN A 179 -34.49 -3.82 10.69
CA GLN A 179 -35.27 -3.51 9.47
C GLN A 179 -35.09 -4.59 8.40
N PHE A 180 -33.84 -5.04 8.16
CA PHE A 180 -33.61 -6.10 7.19
C PHE A 180 -34.19 -7.44 7.62
N ASN A 181 -34.03 -7.81 8.89
CA ASN A 181 -34.60 -9.06 9.42
C ASN A 181 -36.11 -9.10 9.41
N SER A 182 -36.79 -7.94 9.48
CA SER A 182 -38.26 -7.86 9.36
C SER A 182 -38.79 -8.36 8.01
N LEU A 183 -37.93 -8.44 6.98
CA LEU A 183 -38.27 -9.04 5.68
C LEU A 183 -38.35 -10.58 5.74
N GLY A 184 -37.95 -11.19 6.84
CA GLY A 184 -37.92 -12.64 7.00
C GLY A 184 -36.80 -13.35 6.24
N VAL A 185 -35.76 -12.61 5.81
CA VAL A 185 -34.58 -13.18 5.14
C VAL A 185 -33.80 -14.03 6.12
N PHE A 186 -33.59 -13.55 7.33
CA PHE A 186 -32.98 -14.30 8.44
C PHE A 186 -34.01 -14.49 9.56
N ARG A 187 -33.98 -15.68 10.17
CA ARG A 187 -34.87 -15.97 11.32
C ARG A 187 -34.35 -15.40 12.64
N THR A 188 -33.06 -15.19 12.75
CA THR A 188 -32.38 -14.68 13.96
C THR A 188 -31.24 -13.74 13.59
N SER A 189 -30.82 -12.85 14.51
CA SER A 189 -29.65 -12.00 14.38
C SER A 189 -28.37 -12.81 14.25
N ASP A 190 -28.27 -13.97 14.92
CA ASP A 190 -27.10 -14.85 14.83
C ASP A 190 -26.88 -15.35 13.40
N LYS A 191 -27.95 -15.59 12.64
CA LYS A 191 -27.85 -15.95 11.22
C LYS A 191 -27.34 -14.79 10.36
N PHE A 192 -27.70 -13.56 10.67
CA PHE A 192 -27.12 -12.38 10.02
C PHE A 192 -25.62 -12.33 10.26
N HIS A 193 -25.19 -12.45 11.51
CA HIS A 193 -23.75 -12.43 11.89
C HIS A 193 -22.97 -13.64 11.40
N SER A 194 -23.61 -14.77 11.12
CA SER A 194 -22.95 -15.91 10.49
C SER A 194 -22.62 -15.68 9.02
N VAL A 195 -23.40 -14.84 8.33
CA VAL A 195 -23.17 -14.46 6.92
C VAL A 195 -22.27 -13.23 6.84
N PHE A 196 -22.49 -12.27 7.75
CA PHE A 196 -21.73 -11.03 7.85
C PHE A 196 -20.92 -11.05 9.17
N PRO A 197 -19.61 -11.18 9.12
CA PRO A 197 -18.77 -11.29 10.32
C PRO A 197 -18.88 -10.06 11.21
N GLU A 198 -18.79 -10.24 12.53
CA GLU A 198 -19.01 -9.18 13.53
C GLU A 198 -18.07 -7.97 13.43
N LYS A 199 -16.91 -8.15 12.81
CA LYS A 199 -15.96 -7.06 12.54
C LYS A 199 -15.28 -7.31 11.20
N THR A 200 -15.15 -6.27 10.42
CA THR A 200 -14.39 -6.33 9.18
C THR A 200 -13.41 -5.17 9.12
N ASP A 201 -12.16 -5.51 8.88
CA ASP A 201 -11.15 -4.52 8.60
C ASP A 201 -11.34 -3.99 7.18
N LYS A 202 -11.38 -2.68 7.05
CA LYS A 202 -11.38 -1.95 5.78
C LYS A 202 -10.06 -1.22 5.62
N ASN A 203 -9.61 -1.11 4.38
CA ASN A 203 -8.44 -0.32 4.06
C ASN A 203 -8.83 1.12 3.68
N HIS A 204 -8.01 2.06 4.11
CA HIS A 204 -8.05 3.46 3.67
C HIS A 204 -6.76 3.78 2.90
N PHE A 205 -6.41 2.90 1.98
CA PHE A 205 -5.26 3.03 1.09
C PHE A 205 -5.47 2.25 -0.19
N ASP A 206 -4.75 2.64 -1.21
CA ASP A 206 -4.61 1.88 -2.44
C ASP A 206 -3.32 1.05 -2.40
N LEU A 207 -3.33 -0.08 -3.07
CA LEU A 207 -2.12 -0.84 -3.38
C LEU A 207 -1.71 -0.52 -4.82
N ASP A 208 -0.80 0.43 -4.96
CA ASP A 208 -0.28 0.79 -6.27
C ASP A 208 0.66 -0.29 -6.81
N HIS A 209 0.64 -0.48 -8.12
CA HIS A 209 1.54 -1.37 -8.83
C HIS A 209 2.76 -0.56 -9.34
N VAL A 210 3.94 -0.81 -8.80
CA VAL A 210 5.18 -0.16 -9.26
C VAL A 210 5.42 -0.48 -10.74
N LEU A 211 5.27 -1.75 -11.10
CA LEU A 211 5.27 -2.24 -12.48
C LEU A 211 3.84 -2.37 -12.94
N ASP A 212 3.48 -1.62 -13.97
CA ASP A 212 2.10 -1.52 -14.43
C ASP A 212 1.53 -2.89 -14.86
N LYS A 213 0.42 -3.24 -14.22
CA LYS A 213 -0.32 -4.48 -14.51
C LYS A 213 -0.98 -4.50 -15.89
N GLY A 214 -1.24 -3.32 -16.46
CA GLY A 214 -1.82 -3.19 -17.80
C GLY A 214 -0.85 -3.56 -18.89
N HIS A 215 0.46 -3.34 -18.69
CA HIS A 215 1.50 -3.73 -19.65
C HIS A 215 2.08 -5.11 -19.36
N CYS A 216 2.02 -5.60 -18.12
CA CYS A 216 2.56 -6.90 -17.77
C CYS A 216 1.72 -7.59 -16.69
N PRO A 217 0.79 -8.48 -17.08
CA PRO A 217 -0.04 -9.20 -16.12
C PRO A 217 0.78 -10.11 -15.19
N ILE A 218 1.88 -10.69 -15.67
CA ILE A 218 2.67 -11.68 -14.94
C ILE A 218 3.17 -11.17 -13.58
N THR A 219 3.43 -9.87 -13.46
CA THR A 219 3.91 -9.26 -12.22
C THR A 219 2.79 -8.68 -11.35
N ALA A 220 1.54 -8.68 -11.84
CA ALA A 220 0.43 -7.93 -11.24
C ALA A 220 0.10 -8.32 -9.79
N ILE A 221 0.28 -9.57 -9.41
CA ILE A 221 -0.01 -10.04 -8.06
C ILE A 221 1.25 -10.48 -7.29
N SER A 222 2.40 -9.93 -7.64
CA SER A 222 3.66 -10.21 -6.94
C SER A 222 3.80 -9.29 -5.72
N LEU A 223 4.23 -9.83 -4.58
CA LEU A 223 4.31 -9.11 -3.32
C LEU A 223 5.13 -7.81 -3.43
N MET A 224 6.28 -7.86 -4.10
CA MET A 224 7.18 -6.71 -4.24
C MET A 224 6.73 -5.71 -5.32
N ASN A 225 5.57 -5.92 -5.92
CA ASN A 225 4.98 -4.96 -6.86
C ASN A 225 4.01 -3.97 -6.20
N PHE A 226 3.71 -4.14 -4.90
CA PHE A 226 2.71 -3.32 -4.23
C PHE A 226 3.33 -2.26 -3.34
N VAL A 227 2.83 -1.03 -3.49
CA VAL A 227 3.17 0.12 -2.64
C VAL A 227 1.89 0.68 -2.04
N PRO A 228 1.73 0.61 -0.69
CA PRO A 228 0.61 1.27 -0.03
C PRO A 228 0.65 2.79 -0.26
N SER A 229 -0.38 3.34 -0.83
CA SER A 229 -0.43 4.73 -1.26
C SER A 229 -1.80 5.37 -1.06
N CYS A 230 -1.86 6.69 -1.11
CA CYS A 230 -3.14 7.39 -1.16
C CYS A 230 -3.65 7.46 -2.61
N SER A 231 -4.97 7.61 -2.78
CA SER A 231 -5.63 7.71 -4.09
C SER A 231 -5.10 8.86 -4.93
N VAL A 232 -4.71 9.98 -4.31
CA VAL A 232 -4.10 11.11 -5.04
C VAL A 232 -2.81 10.69 -5.72
N CYS A 233 -1.91 9.99 -5.02
CA CYS A 233 -0.65 9.54 -5.60
C CYS A 233 -0.88 8.43 -6.63
N ASN A 234 -1.74 7.46 -6.33
CA ASN A 234 -2.00 6.33 -7.20
C ASN A 234 -2.79 6.72 -8.46
N GLU A 235 -4.00 7.26 -8.27
CA GLU A 235 -4.95 7.44 -9.36
C GLU A 235 -4.75 8.74 -10.13
N LYS A 236 -4.38 9.85 -9.45
CA LYS A 236 -4.29 11.17 -10.08
C LYS A 236 -2.91 11.49 -10.62
N LEU A 237 -1.84 11.13 -9.91
CA LEU A 237 -0.48 11.54 -10.25
C LEU A 237 0.29 10.44 -11.01
N LYS A 238 0.41 9.26 -10.44
CA LYS A 238 1.16 8.16 -11.07
C LYS A 238 0.40 7.54 -12.25
N LYS A 239 -0.86 7.19 -12.05
CA LYS A 239 -1.68 6.50 -13.07
C LYS A 239 -0.96 5.24 -13.59
N ASN A 240 -0.82 5.12 -14.92
CA ASN A 240 -0.17 4.00 -15.59
C ASN A 240 1.34 4.23 -15.84
N LYS A 241 1.92 5.27 -15.24
CA LYS A 241 3.36 5.52 -15.42
C LYS A 241 4.15 4.44 -14.69
N VAL A 242 5.11 3.85 -15.39
CA VAL A 242 6.05 2.87 -14.81
C VAL A 242 7.25 3.63 -14.28
N LEU A 243 7.48 3.49 -12.99
CA LEU A 243 8.67 4.04 -12.35
C LEU A 243 9.89 3.22 -12.78
N GLY A 244 10.89 3.89 -13.32
CA GLY A 244 12.20 3.30 -13.45
C GLY A 244 12.58 2.69 -14.81
N ARG A 245 11.96 3.08 -15.91
CA ARG A 245 12.35 2.58 -17.25
C ARG A 245 13.72 3.08 -17.77
N LYS A 246 14.37 4.05 -17.13
CA LYS A 246 15.56 4.73 -17.68
C LYS A 246 16.77 4.85 -16.74
N SER A 247 16.74 4.26 -15.56
CA SER A 247 17.77 4.43 -14.54
C SER A 247 18.11 3.09 -13.88
N PRO A 248 19.13 3.00 -13.01
CA PRO A 248 19.36 1.79 -12.21
C PRO A 248 18.13 1.48 -11.35
N ILE A 249 17.20 0.86 -12.00
CA ILE A 249 15.80 0.58 -11.70
C ILE A 249 15.64 -0.14 -10.35
N GLU A 250 16.70 -0.79 -9.89
CA GLU A 250 16.76 -1.53 -8.64
C GLU A 250 16.67 -0.61 -7.41
N GLU A 251 17.07 0.66 -7.54
CA GLU A 251 17.12 1.63 -6.44
C GLU A 251 15.83 2.45 -6.34
N LEU A 252 15.12 2.61 -7.45
CA LEU A 252 14.01 3.54 -7.55
C LEU A 252 12.66 2.99 -7.10
N SER A 253 12.55 1.76 -6.63
CA SER A 253 11.27 1.26 -6.11
C SER A 253 11.21 1.35 -4.59
N PRO A 254 10.14 1.87 -4.00
CA PRO A 254 9.92 1.79 -2.56
C PRO A 254 9.95 0.36 -2.00
N THR A 255 9.80 -0.66 -2.85
CA THR A 255 9.88 -2.09 -2.48
C THR A 255 11.29 -2.67 -2.62
N SER A 256 12.23 -1.93 -3.20
CA SER A 256 13.62 -2.34 -3.33
C SER A 256 14.38 -2.22 -2.00
N LYS A 257 15.37 -3.09 -1.79
CA LYS A 257 16.27 -3.02 -0.61
C LYS A 257 17.17 -1.81 -0.62
N SER A 258 17.55 -1.34 -1.81
CA SER A 258 18.46 -0.22 -2.03
C SER A 258 17.75 1.14 -2.06
N PHE A 259 16.42 1.17 -1.96
CA PHE A 259 15.68 2.42 -1.94
C PHE A 259 15.99 3.27 -0.72
N ASP A 260 16.57 4.43 -0.93
CA ASP A 260 17.10 5.31 0.11
C ASP A 260 16.72 6.78 -0.11
N PHE A 261 15.45 7.03 -0.41
CA PHE A 261 14.92 8.38 -0.66
C PHE A 261 15.25 9.37 0.46
N ASP A 262 15.17 8.93 1.70
CA ASP A 262 15.37 9.78 2.87
C ASP A 262 16.79 10.35 3.00
N ARG A 263 17.82 9.64 2.49
CA ARG A 263 19.19 10.16 2.46
C ARG A 263 19.47 10.96 1.22
N GLN A 264 18.80 10.63 0.13
CA GLN A 264 19.07 11.25 -1.18
C GLN A 264 18.26 12.53 -1.42
N VAL A 265 17.15 12.72 -0.68
CA VAL A 265 16.27 13.88 -0.82
C VAL A 265 16.07 14.51 0.55
N LYS A 266 16.54 15.73 0.71
CA LYS A 266 16.46 16.50 1.96
C LYS A 266 15.51 17.68 1.80
N PHE A 267 14.81 18.01 2.89
CA PHE A 267 14.02 19.21 2.98
C PHE A 267 14.85 20.28 3.69
N MET A 268 14.96 21.45 3.08
CA MET A 268 15.68 22.59 3.61
C MET A 268 14.70 23.75 3.79
N LEU A 269 14.63 24.28 5.01
CA LEU A 269 13.87 25.48 5.31
C LEU A 269 14.83 26.67 5.28
N ASN A 270 14.86 27.39 4.16
CA ASN A 270 15.77 28.50 3.92
C ASN A 270 15.06 29.83 4.15
N PRO A 271 15.75 30.81 4.75
CA PRO A 271 15.23 32.17 4.81
C PRO A 271 15.17 32.80 3.43
N LYS A 272 14.17 33.59 3.19
CA LYS A 272 14.08 34.37 1.95
C LYS A 272 15.20 35.41 1.86
N PRO A 273 15.67 35.74 0.63
CA PRO A 273 16.69 36.78 0.44
C PRO A 273 16.28 38.11 1.09
N GLY A 274 17.25 38.76 1.76
CA GLY A 274 17.02 40.05 2.43
C GLY A 274 16.37 39.97 3.81
N ARG A 275 16.07 38.79 4.31
CA ARG A 275 15.62 38.62 5.71
C ARG A 275 16.81 38.30 6.61
N LEU A 276 17.06 39.16 7.58
CA LEU A 276 18.03 38.91 8.66
C LEU A 276 17.42 37.86 9.62
N ILE A 277 18.06 36.72 9.71
CA ILE A 277 17.65 35.71 10.64
C ILE A 277 18.48 35.87 11.91
N SER A 278 17.79 36.08 13.02
CA SER A 278 18.39 35.88 14.33
C SER A 278 18.76 34.41 14.49
N ASN A 279 19.64 34.08 15.44
CA ASN A 279 20.02 32.69 15.76
C ASN A 279 18.82 31.80 16.21
N ARG A 280 17.61 32.37 16.24
CA ARG A 280 16.35 31.63 16.50
C ARG A 280 15.42 31.81 15.31
N PRO A 281 14.72 30.73 14.90
CA PRO A 281 13.70 30.84 13.89
C PRO A 281 12.67 31.88 14.31
N THR A 282 12.27 32.75 13.38
CA THR A 282 11.15 33.65 13.60
C THR A 282 9.85 32.89 13.38
N SER A 283 8.79 33.23 14.11
CA SER A 283 7.47 32.62 13.94
C SER A 283 6.76 32.98 12.64
N HIS A 284 7.37 33.83 11.81
CA HIS A 284 6.80 34.25 10.54
C HIS A 284 7.16 33.27 9.41
N VAL A 285 6.25 32.36 9.13
CA VAL A 285 6.43 31.33 8.09
C VAL A 285 6.71 31.94 6.69
N ASP A 286 6.24 33.13 6.43
CA ASP A 286 6.43 33.83 5.15
C ASP A 286 7.86 34.30 4.94
N ASP A 287 8.68 34.34 5.98
CA ASP A 287 10.10 34.65 5.87
C ASP A 287 10.96 33.49 5.37
N TYR A 288 10.36 32.31 5.22
CA TYR A 288 11.06 31.08 4.82
C TYR A 288 10.52 30.51 3.50
N GLU A 289 11.39 29.76 2.83
CA GLU A 289 11.05 28.89 1.72
C GLU A 289 11.45 27.46 2.05
N LEU A 290 10.56 26.50 1.73
CA LEU A 290 10.85 25.08 1.87
C LEU A 290 11.29 24.54 0.54
N GLU A 291 12.53 24.12 0.47
CA GLU A 291 13.17 23.59 -0.72
C GLU A 291 13.49 22.10 -0.57
N MET A 292 13.75 21.45 -1.70
CA MET A 292 14.25 20.09 -1.75
C MET A 292 15.63 20.08 -2.37
N ASP A 293 16.61 19.55 -1.65
CA ASP A 293 17.92 19.20 -2.14
C ASP A 293 17.98 17.73 -2.51
N ILE A 294 18.41 17.40 -3.72
CA ILE A 294 18.41 16.05 -4.27
C ILE A 294 19.84 15.66 -4.63
N ASN A 295 20.43 14.84 -3.78
CA ASN A 295 21.82 14.38 -3.95
C ASN A 295 21.96 13.37 -5.11
N ASN A 296 20.93 12.52 -5.32
CA ASN A 296 20.93 11.58 -6.44
C ASN A 296 19.84 11.99 -7.45
N PRO A 297 20.23 12.45 -8.67
CA PRO A 297 19.29 12.90 -9.70
C PRO A 297 18.25 11.86 -10.12
N ASP A 298 18.52 10.57 -9.93
CA ASP A 298 17.57 9.51 -10.26
C ASP A 298 16.25 9.64 -9.49
N TYR A 299 16.28 10.26 -8.30
CA TYR A 299 15.08 10.49 -7.50
C TYR A 299 14.23 11.68 -7.98
N GLU A 300 14.73 12.50 -8.91
CA GLU A 300 13.95 13.60 -9.53
C GLU A 300 12.66 13.07 -10.16
N ILE A 301 12.71 11.90 -10.79
CA ILE A 301 11.53 11.30 -11.43
C ILE A 301 10.37 11.12 -10.45
N PHE A 302 10.66 10.81 -9.19
CA PHE A 302 9.62 10.70 -8.15
C PHE A 302 9.16 12.07 -7.67
N VAL A 303 10.09 12.98 -7.46
CA VAL A 303 9.79 14.34 -7.00
C VAL A 303 8.87 15.03 -8.00
N ASP A 304 9.16 14.91 -9.27
CA ASP A 304 8.36 15.51 -10.35
C ASP A 304 7.03 14.77 -10.55
N MET A 305 7.05 13.44 -10.59
CA MET A 305 5.84 12.63 -10.80
C MET A 305 4.78 12.88 -9.74
N PHE A 306 5.20 13.04 -8.48
CA PHE A 306 4.29 13.25 -7.36
C PHE A 306 4.17 14.73 -6.96
N HIS A 307 4.77 15.65 -7.73
CA HIS A 307 4.82 17.10 -7.46
C HIS A 307 5.22 17.39 -6.02
N LEU A 308 6.28 16.71 -5.54
CA LEU A 308 6.62 16.76 -4.12
C LEU A 308 7.09 18.17 -3.72
N ARG A 309 7.85 18.88 -4.57
CA ARG A 309 8.30 20.25 -4.29
C ARG A 309 7.12 21.19 -4.03
N GLU A 310 6.15 21.19 -4.94
CA GLU A 310 4.99 22.07 -4.88
C GLU A 310 4.09 21.72 -3.70
N ARG A 311 3.86 20.44 -3.50
CA ARG A 311 2.98 19.96 -2.42
C ARG A 311 3.57 20.19 -1.04
N TYR A 312 4.87 20.00 -0.86
CA TYR A 312 5.53 20.22 0.44
C TYR A 312 5.65 21.71 0.78
N ARG A 313 5.59 22.64 -0.19
CA ARG A 313 5.55 24.09 0.11
C ARG A 313 4.40 24.48 1.04
N PHE A 314 3.31 23.75 1.04
CA PHE A 314 2.20 23.97 1.96
C PHE A 314 2.49 23.49 3.40
N HIS A 315 3.57 22.74 3.60
CA HIS A 315 3.98 22.20 4.90
C HIS A 315 5.11 23.02 5.57
N LYS A 316 5.27 24.29 5.16
CA LYS A 316 6.27 25.19 5.76
C LYS A 316 6.05 25.42 7.25
N MET A 317 4.78 25.50 7.68
CA MET A 317 4.42 25.68 9.09
C MET A 317 4.92 24.52 9.94
N GLU A 318 4.70 23.30 9.47
CA GLU A 318 5.16 22.11 10.16
C GLU A 318 6.68 22.04 10.21
N ALA A 319 7.35 22.38 9.08
CA ALA A 319 8.80 22.42 9.04
C ALA A 319 9.37 23.46 10.01
N LEU A 320 8.78 24.67 10.07
CA LEU A 320 9.16 25.72 11.00
C LEU A 320 8.94 25.31 12.46
N PHE A 321 7.76 24.76 12.78
CA PHE A 321 7.47 24.22 14.11
C PHE A 321 8.53 23.21 14.57
N TRP A 322 8.92 22.33 13.69
CA TRP A 322 9.92 21.33 14.03
C TRP A 322 11.32 21.94 14.19
N LEU A 323 11.67 22.94 13.40
CA LEU A 323 12.92 23.66 13.56
C LEU A 323 12.95 24.39 14.91
N GLU A 324 11.85 25.04 15.30
CA GLU A 324 11.70 25.67 16.62
C GLU A 324 11.83 24.65 17.75
N MET A 325 11.18 23.48 17.61
CA MET A 325 11.29 22.39 18.58
C MET A 325 12.74 21.91 18.72
N LYS A 326 13.48 21.78 17.59
CA LYS A 326 14.90 21.40 17.61
C LYS A 326 15.76 22.45 18.31
N CYS A 327 15.49 23.72 18.11
CA CYS A 327 16.15 24.82 18.83
C CYS A 327 15.80 24.86 20.33
N ARG A 328 14.55 24.55 20.68
CA ARG A 328 14.05 24.54 22.06
C ARG A 328 14.57 23.33 22.86
N TYR A 329 14.64 22.17 22.22
CA TYR A 329 15.04 20.90 22.84
C TYR A 329 16.37 20.42 22.26
N THR A 330 17.45 21.10 22.62
CA THR A 330 18.80 20.66 22.25
C THR A 330 19.14 19.31 22.91
N ASN A 331 20.12 18.59 22.36
CA ASN A 331 20.55 17.32 22.94
C ASN A 331 20.97 17.47 24.41
N SER A 332 21.65 18.58 24.75
CA SER A 332 22.07 18.88 26.15
C SER A 332 20.82 19.02 27.04
N ARG A 333 19.80 19.74 26.60
CA ARG A 333 18.57 19.94 27.35
C ARG A 333 17.80 18.63 27.54
N ILE A 334 17.71 17.80 26.52
CA ILE A 334 17.09 16.47 26.59
C ILE A 334 17.86 15.59 27.57
N GLN A 335 19.21 15.64 27.55
CA GLN A 335 20.04 14.91 28.51
C GLN A 335 19.82 15.38 29.97
N MET A 336 19.68 16.69 30.17
CA MET A 336 19.33 17.23 31.49
C MET A 336 17.96 16.73 31.93
N MET A 337 16.97 16.71 31.06
CA MET A 337 15.63 16.17 31.36
C MET A 337 15.70 14.68 31.73
N ALA A 338 16.43 13.88 30.96
CA ALA A 338 16.63 12.46 31.27
C ALA A 338 17.30 12.24 32.65
N ASN A 339 18.30 13.05 32.96
CA ASN A 339 19.01 12.96 34.23
C ASN A 339 18.14 13.43 35.42
N SER A 340 17.20 14.36 35.20
CA SER A 340 16.31 14.88 36.21
C SER A 340 15.14 13.95 36.55
N LEU A 341 14.77 13.08 35.57
CA LEU A 341 13.74 12.07 35.78
C LEU A 341 14.40 10.85 36.44
N ARG A 342 14.05 10.61 37.74
CA ARG A 342 14.59 9.49 38.52
C ARG A 342 14.14 8.10 38.00
N ASP A 343 13.23 8.06 37.05
CA ASP A 343 12.71 6.83 36.46
C ASP A 343 13.56 6.40 35.26
N THR A 344 14.17 5.24 35.37
CA THR A 344 15.02 4.64 34.34
C THR A 344 14.29 4.33 33.01
N SER A 345 12.94 4.36 33.02
CA SER A 345 12.12 4.21 31.81
C SER A 345 12.22 5.41 30.87
N PHE A 346 12.66 6.59 31.35
CA PHE A 346 12.84 7.82 30.57
C PHE A 346 14.29 8.03 30.13
N SER A 347 14.77 7.17 29.23
CA SER A 347 16.09 7.35 28.62
C SER A 347 16.13 8.57 27.71
N PHE A 348 17.34 9.14 27.49
CA PHE A 348 17.57 10.20 26.49
C PHE A 348 16.91 9.88 25.14
N LYS A 349 17.12 8.66 24.65
CA LYS A 349 16.53 8.20 23.39
C LYS A 349 15.01 8.26 23.41
N ARG A 350 14.38 7.75 24.46
CA ARG A 350 12.92 7.74 24.60
C ARG A 350 12.36 9.16 24.64
N ILE A 351 12.93 10.05 25.47
CA ILE A 351 12.50 11.44 25.54
C ILE A 351 12.67 12.14 24.20
N LYS A 352 13.79 11.91 23.51
CA LYS A 352 14.04 12.44 22.16
C LYS A 352 13.01 11.92 21.17
N ASP A 353 12.74 10.62 21.16
CA ASP A 353 11.75 10.00 20.28
C ASP A 353 10.33 10.51 20.56
N ASP A 354 9.97 10.74 21.83
CA ASP A 354 8.67 11.27 22.25
C ASP A 354 8.50 12.75 21.83
N ILE A 355 9.50 13.60 22.06
CA ILE A 355 9.47 15.01 21.67
C ILE A 355 9.40 15.14 20.14
N PHE A 356 10.20 14.37 19.43
CA PHE A 356 10.35 14.49 17.99
C PHE A 356 9.60 13.42 17.19
N GLN A 357 8.82 12.56 17.85
CA GLN A 357 8.07 11.47 17.23
C GLN A 357 8.92 10.65 16.24
N SER A 358 10.19 10.41 16.59
CA SER A 358 11.19 9.69 15.81
C SER A 358 11.40 10.17 14.34
N LYS A 359 10.91 11.36 13.99
CA LYS A 359 10.89 11.83 12.59
C LYS A 359 11.87 12.96 12.26
N LEU A 360 12.56 13.49 13.24
CA LEU A 360 13.23 14.80 13.11
C LEU A 360 14.74 14.80 12.94
N ASP A 361 15.38 13.67 12.91
CA ASP A 361 16.81 13.62 12.51
C ASP A 361 17.02 14.01 11.02
N LYS A 362 15.95 14.41 10.33
CA LYS A 362 15.93 14.62 8.87
C LYS A 362 15.70 16.07 8.42
N ILE A 363 15.46 17.00 9.33
CA ILE A 363 15.42 18.43 8.99
C ILE A 363 16.77 19.03 9.35
N GLU A 364 17.60 19.30 8.36
CA GLU A 364 18.86 20.02 8.48
C GLU A 364 18.62 21.52 8.28
N ARG A 365 19.46 22.36 8.93
CA ARG A 365 19.54 23.81 8.68
C ARG A 365 20.26 24.06 7.38
#